data_13c60eec5fe432c26a45af46956d4c2c
#
_entry.id   13c60eec5fe432c26a45af46956d4c2c
#
_cell.length_a   1.000
_cell.length_b   1.000
_cell.length_c   1.000
_cell.angle_alpha   90.00
_cell.angle_beta   90.00
_cell.angle_gamma   90.00
#
_symmetry.space_group_name_H-M   'P 1'
#
loop_
_entity.id
_entity.type
_entity.pdbx_description
1 polymer ?
#
loop_
_entity_poly.entity_id
_entity_poly.type
_entity_poly.pdbx_seq_one_letter_code
_entity_poly.pdbx_strand_id
1 'polypeptide(L)'
;MIYEAHVRGMTNLNMDVPPDIRGTYAGLAYPSVIEYLKKLGVTAIELMPIHQFVNDSFLQEKGLSNYWGYNTIGFFAPHNAYSSSGQRGEQVNEFKSMVKAYHRAGMEVILDVVYNHTAEGNNRGPTLSFKGIDNGAYYRLVDNDRRHYFDTTGTGNSLLMRSPHALQLITDSLRYWVTEMHVDGFRFD
;
A
#
# COMPACT_ATOMS: atom_id res chain seq x y z
N MET A 1 -18.91 -11.53 -1.66
CA MET A 1 -18.26 -11.06 -2.92
C MET A 1 -17.15 -10.08 -2.56
N ILE A 2 -15.93 -10.29 -3.06
CA ILE A 2 -14.81 -9.35 -2.90
C ILE A 2 -14.85 -8.37 -4.08
N TYR A 3 -14.66 -7.09 -3.79
CA TYR A 3 -14.60 -6.01 -4.79
C TYR A 3 -13.24 -5.30 -4.68
N GLU A 4 -12.41 -5.42 -5.72
CA GLU A 4 -11.14 -4.72 -5.80
C GLU A 4 -11.37 -3.25 -6.15
N ALA A 5 -10.74 -2.35 -5.41
CA ALA A 5 -10.86 -0.91 -5.60
C ALA A 5 -9.53 -0.18 -5.40
N HIS A 6 -9.34 0.86 -6.21
CA HIS A 6 -8.26 1.83 -6.00
C HIS A 6 -8.80 3.02 -5.21
N VAL A 7 -8.14 3.40 -4.11
CA VAL A 7 -8.63 4.48 -3.21
C VAL A 7 -8.97 5.75 -3.99
N ARG A 8 -8.05 6.24 -4.82
CA ARG A 8 -8.28 7.43 -5.62
C ARG A 8 -9.27 7.19 -6.76
N GLY A 9 -9.10 6.07 -7.48
CA GLY A 9 -9.89 5.78 -8.67
C GLY A 9 -11.39 5.63 -8.40
N MET A 10 -11.74 5.06 -7.26
CA MET A 10 -13.13 4.79 -6.90
C MET A 10 -13.99 6.06 -6.75
N THR A 11 -13.40 7.15 -6.27
CA THR A 11 -14.19 8.35 -5.93
C THR A 11 -13.75 9.62 -6.63
N ASN A 12 -12.62 9.66 -7.33
CA ASN A 12 -12.05 10.88 -7.92
C ASN A 12 -13.01 11.62 -8.88
N LEU A 13 -13.82 10.87 -9.62
CA LEU A 13 -14.82 11.40 -10.55
C LEU A 13 -16.26 11.21 -10.05
N ASN A 14 -16.45 10.74 -8.82
CA ASN A 14 -17.77 10.50 -8.26
C ASN A 14 -18.39 11.80 -7.76
N MET A 15 -19.45 12.27 -8.43
CA MET A 15 -20.13 13.53 -8.12
C MET A 15 -20.94 13.47 -6.82
N ASP A 16 -21.29 12.29 -6.32
CA ASP A 16 -21.99 12.10 -5.05
C ASP A 16 -21.07 12.25 -3.83
N VAL A 17 -19.75 12.33 -4.05
CA VAL A 17 -18.74 12.54 -3.00
C VAL A 17 -18.33 14.02 -3.02
N PRO A 18 -18.26 14.69 -1.85
CA PRO A 18 -17.78 16.07 -1.76
C PRO A 18 -16.41 16.26 -2.42
N PRO A 19 -16.19 17.35 -3.18
CA PRO A 19 -14.97 17.54 -3.97
C PRO A 19 -13.67 17.51 -3.16
N ASP A 20 -13.71 17.99 -1.93
CA ASP A 20 -12.57 18.10 -1.00
C ASP A 20 -12.06 16.76 -0.46
N ILE A 21 -12.90 15.71 -0.52
CA ILE A 21 -12.53 14.37 -0.05
C ILE A 21 -12.47 13.32 -1.18
N ARG A 22 -12.72 13.71 -2.43
CA ARG A 22 -12.61 12.76 -3.57
C ARG A 22 -11.20 12.20 -3.69
N GLY A 23 -11.11 10.92 -4.00
CA GLY A 23 -9.82 10.23 -4.19
C GLY A 23 -9.04 9.98 -2.89
N THR A 24 -9.69 10.09 -1.73
CA THR A 24 -9.08 9.89 -0.41
C THR A 24 -9.75 8.76 0.37
N TYR A 25 -9.16 8.38 1.52
CA TYR A 25 -9.77 7.41 2.44
C TYR A 25 -11.15 7.88 2.93
N ALA A 26 -11.29 9.17 3.24
CA ALA A 26 -12.57 9.75 3.64
C ALA A 26 -13.62 9.68 2.51
N GLY A 27 -13.20 9.94 1.27
CA GLY A 27 -14.05 9.80 0.10
C GLY A 27 -14.50 8.36 -0.14
N LEU A 28 -13.59 7.41 0.03
CA LEU A 28 -13.91 5.98 -0.10
C LEU A 28 -14.91 5.51 0.98
N ALA A 29 -14.83 6.09 2.18
CA ALA A 29 -15.75 5.84 3.29
C ALA A 29 -17.05 6.64 3.24
N TYR A 30 -17.27 7.43 2.19
CA TYR A 30 -18.47 8.26 2.07
C TYR A 30 -19.73 7.38 1.96
N PRO A 31 -20.86 7.77 2.61
CA PRO A 31 -22.05 6.90 2.70
C PRO A 31 -22.55 6.40 1.36
N SER A 32 -22.60 7.23 0.31
CA SER A 32 -23.09 6.80 -1.01
C SER A 32 -22.22 5.71 -1.64
N VAL A 33 -20.91 5.70 -1.39
CA VAL A 33 -19.97 4.68 -1.88
C VAL A 33 -20.24 3.36 -1.17
N ILE A 34 -20.35 3.39 0.15
CA ILE A 34 -20.63 2.21 0.97
C ILE A 34 -21.99 1.61 0.60
N GLU A 35 -23.03 2.44 0.46
CA GLU A 35 -24.37 2.00 0.06
C GLU A 35 -24.37 1.37 -1.35
N TYR A 36 -23.62 1.95 -2.28
CA TYR A 36 -23.45 1.38 -3.62
C TYR A 36 -22.86 -0.02 -3.56
N LEU A 37 -21.77 -0.23 -2.83
CA LEU A 37 -21.14 -1.52 -2.66
C LEU A 37 -22.08 -2.53 -1.98
N LYS A 38 -22.83 -2.12 -0.97
CA LYS A 38 -23.86 -2.96 -0.33
C LYS A 38 -24.95 -3.40 -1.29
N LYS A 39 -25.44 -2.48 -2.13
CA LYS A 39 -26.46 -2.81 -3.16
C LYS A 39 -25.94 -3.81 -4.19
N LEU A 40 -24.64 -3.81 -4.47
CA LEU A 40 -24.00 -4.81 -5.32
C LEU A 40 -23.83 -6.17 -4.62
N GLY A 41 -24.04 -6.26 -3.31
CA GLY A 41 -23.83 -7.46 -2.53
C GLY A 41 -22.37 -7.72 -2.18
N VAL A 42 -21.53 -6.68 -2.15
CA VAL A 42 -20.13 -6.77 -1.74
C VAL A 42 -20.07 -7.06 -0.24
N THR A 43 -19.24 -8.02 0.14
CA THR A 43 -18.99 -8.42 1.54
C THR A 43 -17.60 -8.05 2.01
N ALA A 44 -16.65 -7.83 1.10
CA ALA A 44 -15.32 -7.34 1.39
C ALA A 44 -14.85 -6.40 0.29
N ILE A 45 -14.21 -5.30 0.67
CA ILE A 45 -13.46 -4.45 -0.25
C ILE A 45 -11.97 -4.82 -0.17
N GLU A 46 -11.37 -5.09 -1.32
CA GLU A 46 -9.93 -5.28 -1.46
C GLU A 46 -9.31 -3.99 -2.01
N LEU A 47 -8.42 -3.38 -1.25
CA LEU A 47 -7.76 -2.15 -1.67
C LEU A 47 -6.44 -2.45 -2.37
N MET A 48 -6.29 -1.97 -3.60
CA MET A 48 -4.99 -1.88 -4.27
C MET A 48 -3.98 -1.21 -3.33
N PRO A 49 -2.66 -1.40 -3.52
CA PRO A 49 -1.66 -1.06 -2.51
C PRO A 49 -1.84 0.30 -1.86
N ILE A 50 -1.96 0.29 -0.54
CA ILE A 50 -2.10 1.50 0.30
C ILE A 50 -0.95 1.69 1.29
N HIS A 51 -0.01 0.75 1.36
CA HIS A 51 1.24 1.03 2.07
C HIS A 51 1.93 2.24 1.43
N GLN A 52 2.64 3.04 2.22
CA GLN A 52 3.36 4.19 1.68
C GLN A 52 4.30 3.74 0.56
N PHE A 53 4.09 4.25 -0.64
CA PHE A 53 4.89 3.97 -1.83
C PHE A 53 5.51 5.25 -2.40
N VAL A 54 6.48 5.12 -3.28
CA VAL A 54 7.13 6.23 -3.97
C VAL A 54 6.89 6.17 -5.47
N ASN A 55 6.96 7.34 -6.11
CA ASN A 55 6.86 7.44 -7.55
C ASN A 55 8.19 7.05 -8.19
N ASP A 56 8.11 6.32 -9.29
CA ASP A 56 9.28 6.00 -10.11
C ASP A 56 9.82 7.26 -10.78
N SER A 57 11.15 7.41 -10.83
CA SER A 57 11.81 8.59 -11.42
C SER A 57 11.41 8.82 -12.87
N PHE A 58 11.31 7.74 -13.68
CA PHE A 58 10.91 7.85 -15.09
C PHE A 58 9.45 8.33 -15.28
N LEU A 59 8.57 8.10 -14.30
CA LEU A 59 7.21 8.66 -14.29
C LEU A 59 7.25 10.14 -13.93
N GLN A 60 8.04 10.52 -12.91
CA GLN A 60 8.18 11.90 -12.47
C GLN A 60 8.77 12.79 -13.58
N GLU A 61 9.76 12.30 -14.33
CA GLU A 61 10.33 12.97 -15.50
C GLU A 61 9.29 13.29 -16.58
N LYS A 62 8.21 12.51 -16.64
CA LYS A 62 7.07 12.70 -17.56
C LYS A 62 5.90 13.46 -16.93
N GLY A 63 6.06 13.98 -15.71
CA GLY A 63 4.98 14.63 -14.97
C GLY A 63 3.86 13.66 -14.54
N LEU A 64 4.15 12.35 -14.48
CA LEU A 64 3.23 11.29 -14.06
C LEU A 64 3.55 10.81 -12.64
N SER A 65 2.61 10.12 -12.03
CA SER A 65 2.76 9.45 -10.73
C SER A 65 2.48 7.96 -10.84
N ASN A 66 3.05 7.19 -9.92
CA ASN A 66 2.71 5.77 -9.78
C ASN A 66 1.25 5.67 -9.32
N TYR A 67 0.38 5.15 -10.17
CA TYR A 67 -1.05 5.05 -9.88
C TYR A 67 -1.39 3.81 -9.06
N TRP A 68 -0.80 2.66 -9.40
CA TRP A 68 -1.16 1.39 -8.77
C TRP A 68 -0.60 1.18 -7.37
N GLY A 69 0.56 1.79 -7.06
CA GLY A 69 1.16 1.72 -5.73
C GLY A 69 2.06 0.50 -5.47
N TYR A 70 2.35 -0.34 -6.48
CA TYR A 70 3.25 -1.50 -6.32
C TYR A 70 4.73 -1.09 -6.26
N ASN A 71 5.05 -0.14 -5.39
CA ASN A 71 6.40 0.41 -5.20
C ASN A 71 6.60 0.83 -3.74
N THR A 72 6.36 -0.12 -2.84
CA THR A 72 6.30 0.11 -1.38
C THR A 72 7.65 0.49 -0.81
N ILE A 73 7.64 1.44 0.13
CA ILE A 73 8.78 1.85 0.97
C ILE A 73 8.44 1.87 2.46
N GLY A 74 7.23 2.21 2.83
CA GLY A 74 6.78 2.32 4.21
C GLY A 74 5.75 1.26 4.57
N PHE A 75 6.20 0.09 5.06
CA PHE A 75 5.36 -1.07 5.33
C PHE A 75 4.43 -0.94 6.53
N PHE A 76 4.55 0.12 7.34
CA PHE A 76 3.76 0.39 8.53
C PHE A 76 2.94 1.68 8.45
N ALA A 77 2.83 2.28 7.27
CA ALA A 77 2.14 3.55 7.11
C ALA A 77 1.21 3.53 5.91
N PRO A 78 -0.02 4.05 6.04
CA PRO A 78 -0.89 4.29 4.90
C PRO A 78 -0.37 5.43 4.04
N HIS A 79 -0.60 5.32 2.73
CA HIS A 79 -0.09 6.28 1.74
C HIS A 79 -0.64 7.69 1.97
N ASN A 80 0.26 8.65 2.15
CA ASN A 80 -0.07 10.05 2.46
C ASN A 80 -0.98 10.73 1.45
N ALA A 81 -0.77 10.45 0.15
CA ALA A 81 -1.50 11.14 -0.91
C ALA A 81 -2.98 10.72 -1.00
N TYR A 82 -3.40 9.74 -0.20
CA TYR A 82 -4.81 9.33 -0.07
C TYR A 82 -5.50 9.95 1.14
N SER A 83 -4.84 10.88 1.85
CA SER A 83 -5.45 11.61 2.97
C SER A 83 -6.02 12.95 2.52
N SER A 84 -7.22 13.28 3.02
CA SER A 84 -7.83 14.60 2.91
C SER A 84 -7.51 15.50 4.11
N SER A 85 -7.07 14.92 5.22
CA SER A 85 -6.92 15.61 6.51
C SER A 85 -5.49 16.08 6.83
N GLY A 86 -4.52 15.87 5.93
CA GLY A 86 -3.15 16.33 6.11
C GLY A 86 -2.09 15.28 5.77
N GLN A 87 -0.81 15.66 5.95
CA GLN A 87 0.35 14.85 5.55
C GLN A 87 1.36 14.64 6.68
N ARG A 88 0.97 14.84 7.95
CA ARG A 88 1.84 14.76 9.13
C ARG A 88 1.43 13.66 10.09
N GLY A 89 0.84 12.58 9.57
CA GLY A 89 0.37 11.44 10.34
C GLY A 89 -1.16 11.30 10.37
N GLU A 90 -1.90 12.30 9.89
CA GLU A 90 -3.37 12.32 9.88
C GLU A 90 -3.97 11.20 9.03
N GLN A 91 -3.25 10.74 8.00
CA GLN A 91 -3.66 9.62 7.17
C GLN A 91 -3.93 8.32 7.95
N VAL A 92 -3.24 8.13 9.10
CA VAL A 92 -3.46 6.97 9.97
C VAL A 92 -4.88 6.98 10.54
N ASN A 93 -5.30 8.13 11.06
CA ASN A 93 -6.63 8.29 11.65
C ASN A 93 -7.72 8.24 10.58
N GLU A 94 -7.46 8.81 9.40
CA GLU A 94 -8.40 8.79 8.29
C GLU A 94 -8.60 7.37 7.76
N PHE A 95 -7.51 6.60 7.59
CA PHE A 95 -7.59 5.19 7.22
C PHE A 95 -8.36 4.37 8.26
N LYS A 96 -8.04 4.50 9.56
CA LYS A 96 -8.77 3.81 10.64
C LYS A 96 -10.26 4.17 10.65
N SER A 97 -10.60 5.42 10.36
CA SER A 97 -11.98 5.87 10.25
C SER A 97 -12.71 5.23 9.08
N MET A 98 -12.02 5.08 7.95
CA MET A 98 -12.53 4.36 6.77
C MET A 98 -12.82 2.88 7.12
N VAL A 99 -11.86 2.15 7.69
CA VAL A 99 -12.03 0.75 8.09
C VAL A 99 -13.25 0.60 9.02
N LYS A 100 -13.34 1.49 10.02
CA LYS A 100 -14.49 1.51 10.96
C LYS A 100 -15.82 1.75 10.23
N ALA A 101 -15.86 2.56 9.19
CA ALA A 101 -17.08 2.79 8.41
C ALA A 101 -17.51 1.54 7.64
N TYR A 102 -16.56 0.83 7.02
CA TYR A 102 -16.82 -0.43 6.33
C TYR A 102 -17.31 -1.52 7.30
N HIS A 103 -16.66 -1.67 8.47
CA HIS A 103 -17.08 -2.62 9.49
C HIS A 103 -18.50 -2.34 10.01
N ARG A 104 -18.85 -1.07 10.25
CA ARG A 104 -20.23 -0.68 10.61
C ARG A 104 -21.26 -1.04 9.54
N ALA A 105 -20.84 -1.08 8.30
CA ALA A 105 -21.69 -1.46 7.18
C ALA A 105 -21.75 -2.99 6.98
N GLY A 106 -21.01 -3.78 7.77
CA GLY A 106 -20.91 -5.23 7.69
C GLY A 106 -20.03 -5.72 6.55
N MET A 107 -19.05 -4.90 6.13
CA MET A 107 -18.07 -5.25 5.09
C MET A 107 -16.67 -5.34 5.67
N GLU A 108 -15.90 -6.32 5.20
CA GLU A 108 -14.48 -6.52 5.52
C GLU A 108 -13.59 -5.65 4.65
N VAL A 109 -12.36 -5.38 5.12
CA VAL A 109 -11.33 -4.64 4.39
C VAL A 109 -10.11 -5.53 4.21
N ILE A 110 -9.76 -5.81 2.96
CA ILE A 110 -8.59 -6.60 2.56
C ILE A 110 -7.59 -5.64 1.92
N LEU A 111 -6.29 -5.84 2.21
CA LEU A 111 -5.22 -5.05 1.59
C LEU A 111 -4.44 -5.88 0.58
N ASP A 112 -4.23 -5.32 -0.60
CA ASP A 112 -3.21 -5.80 -1.52
C ASP A 112 -1.84 -5.32 -1.03
N VAL A 113 -0.93 -6.27 -0.73
CA VAL A 113 0.35 -6.00 -0.10
C VAL A 113 1.52 -6.52 -0.93
N VAL A 114 2.58 -5.72 -0.99
CA VAL A 114 3.76 -5.98 -1.78
C VAL A 114 4.95 -6.16 -0.86
N TYR A 115 5.31 -7.42 -0.56
CA TYR A 115 6.49 -7.75 0.27
C TYR A 115 7.60 -8.43 -0.52
N ASN A 116 7.39 -8.66 -1.82
CA ASN A 116 8.38 -9.35 -2.66
C ASN A 116 9.55 -8.44 -3.07
N HIS A 117 9.36 -7.12 -3.11
CA HIS A 117 10.36 -6.11 -3.46
C HIS A 117 10.13 -4.80 -2.74
N THR A 118 11.02 -3.82 -2.94
CA THR A 118 10.87 -2.45 -2.44
C THR A 118 11.10 -1.42 -3.54
N ALA A 119 10.68 -0.19 -3.27
CA ALA A 119 10.89 0.96 -4.15
C ALA A 119 12.36 1.38 -4.34
N GLU A 120 13.31 0.71 -3.70
CA GLU A 120 14.73 1.07 -3.84
C GLU A 120 15.37 0.60 -5.16
N GLY A 121 14.62 -0.15 -6.00
CA GLY A 121 15.07 -0.58 -7.33
C GLY A 121 16.35 -1.43 -7.28
N ASN A 122 17.13 -1.42 -8.37
CA ASN A 122 18.37 -2.19 -8.48
C ASN A 122 19.59 -1.49 -7.83
N ASN A 123 20.81 -1.96 -8.12
CA ASN A 123 22.07 -1.40 -7.61
C ASN A 123 22.32 0.07 -8.00
N ARG A 124 21.60 0.60 -9.00
CA ARG A 124 21.63 2.02 -9.42
C ARG A 124 20.45 2.82 -8.84
N GLY A 125 19.51 2.15 -8.19
CA GLY A 125 18.38 2.80 -7.55
C GLY A 125 18.77 3.53 -6.26
N PRO A 126 17.86 4.36 -5.72
CA PRO A 126 18.15 5.20 -4.55
C PRO A 126 18.35 4.35 -3.29
N THR A 127 19.06 4.91 -2.32
CA THR A 127 19.17 4.40 -0.95
C THR A 127 18.18 5.17 -0.08
N LEU A 128 17.03 4.58 0.19
CA LEU A 128 15.94 5.23 0.91
C LEU A 128 15.69 4.61 2.29
N SER A 129 15.93 3.31 2.44
CA SER A 129 15.59 2.54 3.64
C SER A 129 16.58 1.38 3.84
N PHE A 130 16.20 0.16 3.51
CA PHE A 130 16.93 -1.07 3.87
C PHE A 130 18.31 -1.20 3.21
N LYS A 131 18.52 -0.62 2.04
CA LYS A 131 19.86 -0.52 1.44
C LYS A 131 20.85 0.18 2.37
N GLY A 132 20.41 1.24 3.05
CA GLY A 132 21.21 2.02 3.96
C GLY A 132 21.33 1.41 5.36
N ILE A 133 20.36 0.60 5.77
CA ILE A 133 20.33 -0.03 7.11
C ILE A 133 21.19 -1.29 7.11
N ASP A 134 20.82 -2.29 6.32
CA ASP A 134 21.59 -3.53 6.12
C ASP A 134 21.18 -4.19 4.80
N ASN A 135 21.85 -3.81 3.73
CA ASN A 135 21.57 -4.31 2.39
C ASN A 135 21.61 -5.86 2.29
N GLY A 136 22.57 -6.47 2.98
CA GLY A 136 22.78 -7.92 2.92
C GLY A 136 21.78 -8.74 3.72
N ALA A 137 21.15 -8.15 4.74
CA ALA A 137 20.13 -8.78 5.56
C ALA A 137 18.74 -8.71 4.91
N TYR A 138 18.45 -7.65 4.15
CA TYR A 138 17.12 -7.43 3.60
C TYR A 138 16.96 -7.83 2.14
N TYR A 139 18.04 -7.74 1.33
CA TYR A 139 17.93 -8.03 -0.11
C TYR A 139 18.63 -9.32 -0.51
N ARG A 140 18.02 -9.98 -1.49
CA ARG A 140 18.64 -11.13 -2.15
C ARG A 140 19.69 -10.65 -3.14
N LEU A 141 20.96 -10.87 -2.82
CA LEU A 141 22.10 -10.50 -3.65
C LEU A 141 22.55 -11.67 -4.50
N VAL A 142 23.20 -11.37 -5.65
CA VAL A 142 23.81 -12.39 -6.50
C VAL A 142 25.04 -12.97 -5.81
N ASP A 143 25.12 -14.29 -5.68
CA ASP A 143 26.14 -14.97 -4.87
C ASP A 143 27.59 -14.63 -5.31
N ASN A 144 27.85 -14.59 -6.60
CA ASN A 144 29.18 -14.34 -7.16
C ASN A 144 29.49 -12.86 -7.42
N ASP A 145 28.49 -11.98 -7.31
CA ASP A 145 28.66 -10.54 -7.46
C ASP A 145 27.62 -9.77 -6.62
N ARG A 146 27.92 -9.63 -5.34
CA ARG A 146 27.04 -9.00 -4.34
C ARG A 146 26.78 -7.50 -4.56
N ARG A 147 27.30 -6.90 -5.60
CA ARG A 147 26.95 -5.56 -6.05
C ARG A 147 25.59 -5.54 -6.75
N HIS A 148 25.11 -6.69 -7.19
CA HIS A 148 23.85 -6.85 -7.91
C HIS A 148 22.80 -7.59 -7.10
N TYR A 149 21.53 -7.26 -7.35
CA TYR A 149 20.40 -7.92 -6.74
C TYR A 149 19.94 -9.10 -7.59
N PHE A 150 19.57 -10.18 -6.93
CA PHE A 150 18.85 -11.26 -7.59
C PHE A 150 17.38 -10.84 -7.69
N ASP A 151 16.95 -10.53 -8.90
CA ASP A 151 15.62 -9.99 -9.17
C ASP A 151 14.76 -11.04 -9.86
N THR A 152 13.69 -11.46 -9.18
CA THR A 152 12.66 -12.34 -9.73
C THR A 152 11.34 -11.61 -9.99
N THR A 153 11.27 -10.34 -9.62
CA THR A 153 10.06 -9.54 -9.67
C THR A 153 9.97 -8.67 -10.92
N GLY A 154 11.10 -8.42 -11.57
CA GLY A 154 11.21 -7.47 -12.69
C GLY A 154 11.29 -5.99 -12.24
N THR A 155 11.35 -5.72 -10.93
CA THR A 155 11.35 -4.36 -10.36
C THR A 155 12.74 -3.87 -9.94
N GLY A 156 13.75 -4.74 -10.04
CA GLY A 156 15.15 -4.41 -9.75
C GLY A 156 15.71 -5.03 -8.47
N ASN A 157 14.86 -5.51 -7.57
CA ASN A 157 15.29 -6.21 -6.35
C ASN A 157 14.27 -7.25 -5.90
N SER A 158 14.73 -8.18 -5.06
CA SER A 158 13.85 -9.07 -4.30
C SER A 158 14.27 -9.06 -2.84
N LEU A 159 13.29 -9.02 -1.94
CA LEU A 159 13.56 -9.16 -0.51
C LEU A 159 14.05 -10.58 -0.19
N LEU A 160 14.95 -10.70 0.79
CA LEU A 160 15.54 -11.95 1.24
C LEU A 160 14.61 -12.62 2.26
N MET A 161 13.55 -13.30 1.80
CA MET A 161 12.50 -13.90 2.64
C MET A 161 13.02 -14.91 3.66
N ARG A 162 14.16 -15.55 3.41
CA ARG A 162 14.79 -16.48 4.36
C ARG A 162 15.58 -15.78 5.48
N SER A 163 15.79 -14.45 5.36
CA SER A 163 16.44 -13.69 6.43
C SER A 163 15.47 -13.52 7.61
N PRO A 164 15.92 -13.80 8.85
CA PRO A 164 15.10 -13.56 10.03
C PRO A 164 14.63 -12.12 10.15
N HIS A 165 15.46 -11.16 9.76
CA HIS A 165 15.15 -9.73 9.82
C HIS A 165 14.05 -9.34 8.81
N ALA A 166 14.14 -9.82 7.57
CA ALA A 166 13.11 -9.57 6.56
C ALA A 166 11.79 -10.26 6.94
N LEU A 167 11.86 -11.51 7.43
CA LEU A 167 10.67 -12.23 7.87
C LEU A 167 10.00 -11.57 9.08
N GLN A 168 10.80 -11.12 10.05
CA GLN A 168 10.27 -10.39 11.20
C GLN A 168 9.59 -9.08 10.78
N LEU A 169 10.22 -8.29 9.90
CA LEU A 169 9.65 -7.07 9.36
C LEU A 169 8.25 -7.32 8.75
N ILE A 170 8.16 -8.34 7.89
CA ILE A 170 6.90 -8.69 7.22
C ILE A 170 5.84 -9.12 8.24
N THR A 171 6.22 -10.01 9.16
CA THR A 171 5.30 -10.52 10.18
C THR A 171 4.81 -9.40 11.10
N ASP A 172 5.68 -8.50 11.52
CA ASP A 172 5.33 -7.37 12.38
C ASP A 172 4.47 -6.34 11.62
N SER A 173 4.74 -6.13 10.33
CA SER A 173 3.89 -5.29 9.49
C SER A 173 2.47 -5.87 9.37
N LEU A 174 2.34 -7.14 9.02
CA LEU A 174 1.03 -7.81 8.93
C LEU A 174 0.28 -7.74 10.28
N ARG A 175 0.98 -8.03 11.39
CA ARG A 175 0.40 -7.92 12.73
C ARG A 175 -0.08 -6.49 13.02
N TYR A 176 0.72 -5.48 12.72
CA TYR A 176 0.34 -4.08 12.89
C TYR A 176 -0.93 -3.71 12.12
N TRP A 177 -1.04 -4.13 10.86
CA TRP A 177 -2.23 -3.86 10.06
C TRP A 177 -3.49 -4.55 10.59
N VAL A 178 -3.35 -5.74 11.17
CA VAL A 178 -4.47 -6.43 11.83
C VAL A 178 -4.81 -5.80 13.18
N THR A 179 -3.83 -5.62 14.07
CA THR A 179 -4.10 -5.23 15.47
C THR A 179 -4.35 -3.74 15.65
N GLU A 180 -3.65 -2.89 14.89
CA GLU A 180 -3.73 -1.44 15.02
C GLU A 180 -4.62 -0.79 13.97
N MET A 181 -4.57 -1.28 12.74
CA MET A 181 -5.30 -0.71 11.63
C MET A 181 -6.63 -1.42 11.36
N HIS A 182 -6.85 -2.58 12.01
CA HIS A 182 -8.07 -3.40 12.00
C HIS A 182 -8.51 -3.90 10.62
N VAL A 183 -7.55 -4.21 9.72
CA VAL A 183 -7.87 -4.88 8.47
C VAL A 183 -8.16 -6.37 8.69
N ASP A 184 -8.98 -6.95 7.82
CA ASP A 184 -9.51 -8.31 7.98
C ASP A 184 -8.68 -9.35 7.21
N GLY A 185 -7.90 -8.93 6.22
CA GLY A 185 -7.11 -9.86 5.42
C GLY A 185 -6.14 -9.19 4.47
N PHE A 186 -5.40 -10.04 3.75
CA PHE A 186 -4.38 -9.61 2.79
C PHE A 186 -4.45 -10.43 1.51
N ARG A 187 -4.25 -9.77 0.40
CA ARG A 187 -3.88 -10.35 -0.88
C ARG A 187 -2.39 -10.09 -1.09
N PHE A 188 -1.62 -11.12 -1.27
CA PHE A 188 -0.18 -10.99 -1.55
C PHE A 188 0.05 -10.94 -3.06
N ASP A 189 0.71 -9.87 -3.50
CA ASP A 189 1.14 -9.70 -4.88
C ASP A 189 2.20 -10.72 -5.30
#